data_6ea31f958b93aa64e24373ff6b65a2cc
#
_entry.id   6ea31f958b93aa64e24373ff6b65a2cc
#
_cell.length_a   1.000
_cell.length_b   1.000
_cell.length_c   1.000
_cell.angle_alpha   90.00
_cell.angle_beta   90.00
_cell.angle_gamma   90.00
#
_symmetry.space_group_name_H-M   'P 1'
#
loop_
_entity.id
_entity.type
_entity.pdbx_description
1 polymer ?
#
loop_
_entity_poly.entity_id
_entity_poly.type
_entity_poly.pdbx_seq_one_letter_code
_entity_poly.pdbx_strand_id
1 'polypeptide(L)'
;MEYSQINELPDEKGRYGDYGGQFVPETLMAALTELSEAFESIINDQTFYKEFNSLLHDYVGRPSPIYYAKNLSNKLGAQIYIKREDLNHTGAHKINNALGQALLAKKLGKNRIIAETGAGQHGVATAT
;
A
#
# COMPACT_ATOMS: atom_id res chain seq x y z
N MET A 1 3.00 23.24 11.60
CA MET A 1 3.68 21.97 11.93
C MET A 1 5.09 22.08 11.37
N GLU A 2 6.11 22.05 12.21
CA GLU A 2 7.49 22.09 11.76
C GLU A 2 7.86 20.77 11.07
N TYR A 3 8.71 20.84 10.04
CA TYR A 3 9.15 19.66 9.26
C TYR A 3 9.78 18.55 10.12
N SER A 4 10.37 18.90 11.25
CA SER A 4 10.95 17.96 12.23
C SER A 4 9.91 17.06 12.90
N GLN A 5 8.65 17.48 13.01
CA GLN A 5 7.57 16.71 13.64
C GLN A 5 6.92 15.68 12.71
N ILE A 6 7.18 15.75 11.40
CA ILE A 6 6.59 14.82 10.43
C ILE A 6 7.19 13.41 10.56
N ASN A 7 8.44 13.30 11.03
CA ASN A 7 9.12 12.02 11.20
C ASN A 7 8.70 11.22 12.44
N GLU A 8 7.90 11.83 13.32
CA GLU A 8 7.38 11.21 14.55
C GLU A 8 5.89 10.81 14.42
N LEU A 9 5.33 10.88 13.20
CA LEU A 9 3.93 10.57 12.93
C LEU A 9 3.78 9.25 12.19
N PRO A 10 2.71 8.53 12.45
CA PRO A 10 1.64 8.82 13.42
C PRO A 10 2.10 8.65 14.87
N ASP A 11 1.41 9.30 15.80
CA ASP A 11 1.61 9.07 17.24
C ASP A 11 1.06 7.67 17.65
N GLU A 12 1.22 7.30 18.92
CA GLU A 12 0.76 6.01 19.47
C GLU A 12 -0.75 5.76 19.30
N LYS A 13 -1.53 6.81 19.02
CA LYS A 13 -2.98 6.74 18.75
C LYS A 13 -3.30 6.76 17.26
N GLY A 14 -2.30 6.66 16.40
CA GLY A 14 -2.46 6.73 14.95
C GLY A 14 -2.85 8.11 14.43
N ARG A 15 -2.44 9.20 15.11
CA ARG A 15 -2.79 10.57 14.74
C ARG A 15 -1.63 11.29 14.08
N TYR A 16 -2.00 12.18 13.17
CA TYR A 16 -1.12 13.13 12.49
C TYR A 16 -1.52 14.56 12.92
N GLY A 17 -1.16 14.95 14.16
CA GLY A 17 -1.64 16.18 14.80
C GLY A 17 -3.14 16.08 15.09
N ASP A 18 -3.93 17.01 14.56
CA ASP A 18 -5.39 17.02 14.74
C ASP A 18 -6.14 15.98 13.89
N TYR A 19 -5.47 15.27 13.01
CA TYR A 19 -6.04 14.33 12.04
C TYR A 19 -5.66 12.89 12.35
N GLY A 20 -6.43 11.94 11.80
CA GLY A 20 -6.17 10.52 11.96
C GLY A 20 -6.79 9.94 13.22
N GLY A 21 -6.26 8.81 13.68
CA GLY A 21 -6.79 8.02 14.78
C GLY A 21 -7.48 6.75 14.28
N GLN A 22 -8.03 5.97 15.22
CA GLN A 22 -8.71 4.70 14.95
C GLN A 22 -10.18 4.81 15.37
N PHE A 23 -11.08 4.91 14.40
CA PHE A 23 -12.53 5.07 14.60
C PHE A 23 -13.27 3.90 13.96
N VAL A 24 -13.31 2.78 14.66
CA VAL A 24 -13.96 1.54 14.22
C VAL A 24 -14.86 1.02 15.33
N PRO A 25 -15.83 0.12 15.01
CA PRO A 25 -16.58 -0.59 16.03
C PRO A 25 -15.67 -1.31 17.02
N GLU A 26 -16.03 -1.31 18.29
CA GLU A 26 -15.24 -1.89 19.39
C GLU A 26 -14.87 -3.36 19.12
N THR A 27 -15.75 -4.10 18.44
CA THR A 27 -15.51 -5.49 18.03
C THR A 27 -14.31 -5.69 17.12
N LEU A 28 -13.83 -4.63 16.44
CA LEU A 28 -12.67 -4.67 15.55
C LEU A 28 -11.37 -4.23 16.24
N MET A 29 -11.43 -3.65 17.43
CA MET A 29 -10.26 -3.09 18.12
C MET A 29 -9.18 -4.15 18.39
N ALA A 30 -9.57 -5.35 18.82
CA ALA A 30 -8.60 -6.42 19.06
C ALA A 30 -7.81 -6.81 17.79
N ALA A 31 -8.50 -6.90 16.65
CA ALA A 31 -7.87 -7.22 15.36
C ALA A 31 -6.94 -6.09 14.88
N LEU A 32 -7.32 -4.82 15.14
CA LEU A 32 -6.46 -3.68 14.79
C LEU A 32 -5.23 -3.58 15.69
N THR A 33 -5.36 -3.89 16.98
CA THR A 33 -4.22 -3.94 17.90
C THR A 33 -3.23 -5.01 17.48
N GLU A 34 -3.70 -6.23 17.20
CA GLU A 34 -2.87 -7.32 16.64
C GLU A 34 -2.14 -6.88 15.36
N LEU A 35 -2.84 -6.19 14.46
CA LEU A 35 -2.26 -5.70 13.21
C LEU A 35 -1.18 -4.63 13.46
N SER A 36 -1.43 -3.69 14.36
CA SER A 36 -0.49 -2.61 14.70
C SER A 36 0.79 -3.17 15.32
N GLU A 37 0.68 -4.07 16.30
CA GLU A 37 1.82 -4.74 16.95
C GLU A 37 2.65 -5.54 15.92
N ALA A 38 1.98 -6.26 15.03
CA ALA A 38 2.67 -6.99 13.97
C ALA A 38 3.38 -6.03 12.99
N PHE A 39 2.75 -4.94 12.62
CA PHE A 39 3.35 -3.95 11.73
C PHE A 39 4.59 -3.32 12.37
N GLU A 40 4.54 -2.94 13.63
CA GLU A 40 5.71 -2.41 14.38
C GLU A 40 6.87 -3.40 14.42
N SER A 41 6.59 -4.69 14.58
CA SER A 41 7.61 -5.73 14.56
C SER A 41 8.27 -5.91 13.19
N ILE A 42 7.56 -5.57 12.10
CA ILE A 42 7.97 -5.81 10.72
C ILE A 42 8.59 -4.57 10.09
N ILE A 43 8.26 -3.36 10.55
CA ILE A 43 8.69 -2.10 9.91
C ILE A 43 10.22 -1.98 9.80
N ASN A 44 10.98 -2.66 10.65
CA ASN A 44 12.43 -2.70 10.63
C ASN A 44 13.00 -4.06 10.16
N ASP A 45 12.15 -5.00 9.74
CA ASP A 45 12.57 -6.33 9.30
C ASP A 45 13.10 -6.30 7.86
N GLN A 46 14.42 -6.33 7.73
CA GLN A 46 15.11 -6.35 6.44
C GLN A 46 14.71 -7.56 5.58
N THR A 47 14.36 -8.69 6.19
CA THR A 47 13.94 -9.90 5.47
C THR A 47 12.58 -9.70 4.82
N PHE A 48 11.66 -9.06 5.54
CA PHE A 48 10.34 -8.70 4.99
C PHE A 48 10.47 -7.77 3.79
N TYR A 49 11.26 -6.71 3.91
CA TYR A 49 11.44 -5.76 2.80
C TYR A 49 12.16 -6.39 1.60
N LYS A 50 13.09 -7.31 1.84
CA LYS A 50 13.76 -8.04 0.74
C LYS A 50 12.77 -8.91 -0.03
N GLU A 51 11.92 -9.68 0.67
CA GLU A 51 10.87 -10.50 0.03
C GLU A 51 9.87 -9.61 -0.71
N PHE A 52 9.39 -8.54 -0.06
CA PHE A 52 8.43 -7.61 -0.66
C PHE A 52 8.99 -6.93 -1.91
N ASN A 53 10.22 -6.42 -1.86
CA ASN A 53 10.85 -5.77 -3.01
C ASN A 53 11.12 -6.74 -4.16
N SER A 54 11.50 -8.00 -3.88
CA SER A 54 11.63 -9.05 -4.89
C SER A 54 10.29 -9.29 -5.60
N LEU A 55 9.20 -9.42 -4.85
CA LEU A 55 7.87 -9.59 -5.44
C LEU A 55 7.42 -8.36 -6.23
N LEU A 56 7.69 -7.15 -5.75
CA LEU A 56 7.39 -5.94 -6.49
C LEU A 56 8.15 -5.88 -7.82
N HIS A 57 9.40 -6.31 -7.85
CA HIS A 57 10.22 -6.33 -9.05
C HIS A 57 9.82 -7.48 -9.99
N ASP A 58 9.86 -8.72 -9.49
CA ASP A 58 9.82 -9.92 -10.33
C ASP A 58 8.39 -10.34 -10.69
N TYR A 59 7.42 -10.05 -9.82
CA TYR A 59 6.03 -10.47 -10.01
C TYR A 59 5.12 -9.32 -10.46
N VAL A 60 5.28 -8.12 -9.89
CA VAL A 60 4.46 -6.95 -10.26
C VAL A 60 5.00 -6.24 -11.49
N GLY A 61 6.31 -6.23 -11.70
CA GLY A 61 6.97 -5.52 -12.80
C GLY A 61 7.32 -4.08 -12.47
N ARG A 62 7.66 -3.81 -11.22
CA ARG A 62 8.11 -2.47 -10.79
C ARG A 62 9.62 -2.27 -10.97
N PRO A 63 10.06 -1.02 -11.17
CA PRO A 63 9.25 0.21 -11.27
C PRO A 63 8.46 0.30 -12.57
N SER A 64 7.18 0.69 -12.50
CA SER A 64 6.39 0.94 -13.71
C SER A 64 6.90 2.17 -14.47
N PRO A 65 6.82 2.21 -15.81
CA PRO A 65 7.34 3.31 -16.62
C PRO A 65 6.65 4.65 -16.36
N ILE A 66 7.35 5.73 -16.67
CA ILE A 66 6.78 7.06 -16.81
C ILE A 66 6.69 7.38 -18.31
N TYR A 67 5.50 7.73 -18.77
CA TYR A 67 5.21 8.03 -20.16
C TYR A 67 4.93 9.54 -20.34
N TYR A 68 5.68 10.19 -21.23
CA TYR A 68 5.39 11.57 -21.61
C TYR A 68 4.24 11.62 -22.61
N ALA A 69 3.12 12.22 -22.20
CA ALA A 69 1.91 12.34 -23.01
C ALA A 69 1.98 13.56 -23.95
N LYS A 70 2.80 13.46 -25.02
CA LYS A 70 3.15 14.55 -25.93
C LYS A 70 1.93 15.29 -26.48
N ASN A 71 0.94 14.57 -27.01
CA ASN A 71 -0.22 15.18 -27.64
C ASN A 71 -1.09 15.92 -26.62
N LEU A 72 -1.26 15.35 -25.43
CA LEU A 72 -2.00 15.98 -24.33
C LEU A 72 -1.26 17.21 -23.80
N SER A 73 0.05 17.11 -23.66
CA SER A 73 0.91 18.23 -23.24
C SER A 73 0.81 19.41 -24.21
N ASN A 74 0.89 19.17 -25.51
CA ASN A 74 0.74 20.21 -26.54
C ASN A 74 -0.65 20.86 -26.50
N LYS A 75 -1.70 20.06 -26.30
CA LYS A 75 -3.09 20.55 -26.25
C LYS A 75 -3.36 21.43 -25.04
N LEU A 76 -2.74 21.13 -23.90
CA LEU A 76 -2.99 21.81 -22.63
C LEU A 76 -1.91 22.85 -22.27
N GLY A 77 -0.85 22.95 -23.05
CA GLY A 77 0.26 23.90 -22.78
C GLY A 77 1.05 23.56 -21.51
N ALA A 78 1.09 22.30 -21.07
CA ALA A 78 1.77 21.84 -19.88
C ALA A 78 2.52 20.53 -20.15
N GLN A 79 3.60 20.26 -19.43
CA GLN A 79 4.29 18.97 -19.50
C GLN A 79 3.56 17.92 -18.67
N ILE A 80 2.94 16.93 -19.34
CA ILE A 80 2.14 15.89 -18.69
C ILE A 80 2.85 14.55 -18.80
N TYR A 81 3.12 13.96 -17.65
CA TYR A 81 3.69 12.62 -17.51
C TYR A 81 2.70 11.69 -16.83
N ILE A 82 2.58 10.48 -17.34
CA ILE A 82 1.68 9.45 -16.82
C ILE A 82 2.51 8.33 -16.19
N LYS A 83 2.31 8.08 -14.91
CA LYS A 83 2.85 6.90 -14.23
C LYS A 83 2.01 5.69 -14.62
N ARG A 84 2.62 4.74 -15.34
CA ARG A 84 1.91 3.63 -16.00
C ARG A 84 1.68 2.45 -15.05
N GLU A 85 0.89 2.65 -14.00
CA GLU A 85 0.50 1.59 -13.07
C GLU A 85 -0.46 0.55 -13.68
N ASP A 86 -1.03 0.86 -14.84
CA ASP A 86 -1.79 -0.07 -15.68
C ASP A 86 -0.93 -1.20 -16.27
N LEU A 87 0.39 -1.03 -16.29
CA LEU A 87 1.34 -2.05 -16.77
C LEU A 87 1.79 -3.02 -15.66
N ASN A 88 1.40 -2.79 -14.43
CA ASN A 88 1.63 -3.74 -13.37
C ASN A 88 0.87 -5.05 -13.61
N HIS A 89 1.37 -6.15 -13.08
CA HIS A 89 0.60 -7.40 -13.03
C HIS A 89 -0.79 -7.16 -12.45
N THR A 90 -1.82 -7.75 -13.01
CA THR A 90 -3.25 -7.50 -12.78
C THR A 90 -3.81 -6.19 -13.40
N GLY A 91 -3.00 -5.41 -14.10
CA GLY A 91 -3.45 -4.24 -14.86
C GLY A 91 -3.78 -3.00 -14.06
N ALA A 92 -3.38 -2.92 -12.78
CA ALA A 92 -3.67 -1.78 -11.91
C ALA A 92 -2.68 -1.65 -10.74
N HIS A 93 -2.75 -0.52 -10.01
CA HIS A 93 -1.90 -0.24 -8.85
C HIS A 93 -2.22 -1.08 -7.61
N LYS A 94 -3.39 -1.72 -7.54
CA LYS A 94 -3.88 -2.45 -6.35
C LYS A 94 -2.97 -3.61 -5.93
N ILE A 95 -2.26 -4.23 -6.87
CA ILE A 95 -1.34 -5.32 -6.57
C ILE A 95 -0.21 -4.90 -5.61
N ASN A 96 0.25 -3.65 -5.65
CA ASN A 96 1.29 -3.14 -4.75
C ASN A 96 0.85 -3.25 -3.28
N ASN A 97 -0.36 -2.81 -3.00
CA ASN A 97 -0.95 -2.85 -1.67
C ASN A 97 -1.31 -4.29 -1.25
N ALA A 98 -1.93 -5.06 -2.15
CA ALA A 98 -2.36 -6.42 -1.87
C ALA A 98 -1.19 -7.33 -1.48
N LEU A 99 -0.04 -7.23 -2.14
CA LEU A 99 1.16 -7.99 -1.80
C LEU A 99 1.69 -7.65 -0.40
N GLY A 100 1.80 -6.37 -0.05
CA GLY A 100 2.25 -5.96 1.29
C GLY A 100 1.32 -6.50 2.39
N GLN A 101 0.01 -6.38 2.19
CA GLN A 101 -0.99 -6.89 3.13
C GLN A 101 -0.98 -8.42 3.20
N ALA A 102 -0.81 -9.13 2.08
CA ALA A 102 -0.73 -10.59 2.06
C ALA A 102 0.50 -11.11 2.81
N LEU A 103 1.66 -10.49 2.63
CA LEU A 103 2.87 -10.84 3.36
C LEU A 103 2.71 -10.58 4.87
N LEU A 104 2.10 -9.47 5.24
CA LEU A 104 1.81 -9.17 6.65
C LEU A 104 0.84 -10.18 7.25
N ALA A 105 -0.25 -10.51 6.55
CA ALA A 105 -1.20 -11.51 7.00
C ALA A 105 -0.56 -12.91 7.14
N LYS A 106 0.32 -13.28 6.21
CA LYS A 106 1.11 -14.52 6.28
C LYS A 106 2.00 -14.55 7.55
N LYS A 107 2.68 -13.45 7.87
CA LYS A 107 3.47 -13.34 9.10
C LYS A 107 2.63 -13.45 10.37
N LEU A 108 1.40 -12.96 10.35
CA LEU A 108 0.41 -13.12 11.42
C LEU A 108 -0.19 -14.54 11.49
N GLY A 109 0.23 -15.47 10.62
CA GLY A 109 -0.31 -16.83 10.58
C GLY A 109 -1.76 -16.92 10.11
N LYS A 110 -2.27 -15.89 9.41
CA LYS A 110 -3.64 -15.92 8.88
C LYS A 110 -3.72 -16.88 7.70
N ASN A 111 -4.64 -17.83 7.78
CA ASN A 111 -4.87 -18.86 6.76
C ASN A 111 -6.02 -18.50 5.80
N ARG A 112 -6.77 -17.45 6.10
CA ARG A 112 -7.89 -17.00 5.30
C ARG A 112 -7.81 -15.48 5.14
N ILE A 113 -7.80 -15.03 3.88
CA ILE A 113 -7.81 -13.62 3.51
C ILE A 113 -9.12 -13.31 2.82
N ILE A 114 -9.71 -12.19 3.18
CA ILE A 114 -10.95 -11.66 2.60
C ILE A 114 -10.63 -10.27 2.07
N ALA A 115 -11.02 -10.01 0.82
CA ALA A 115 -10.93 -8.69 0.22
C ALA A 115 -12.32 -8.10 0.05
N GLU A 116 -12.51 -6.89 0.55
CA GLU A 116 -13.61 -6.03 0.11
C GLU A 116 -13.22 -5.38 -1.21
N THR A 117 -14.13 -5.34 -2.18
CA THR A 117 -13.84 -4.81 -3.51
C THR A 117 -15.09 -4.22 -4.15
N GLY A 118 -15.01 -2.96 -4.60
CA GLY A 118 -16.07 -2.29 -5.35
C GLY A 118 -16.01 -2.63 -6.83
N ALA A 119 -15.11 -2.01 -7.58
CA ALA A 119 -14.96 -2.21 -9.03
C ALA A 119 -14.28 -3.56 -9.44
N GLY A 120 -13.85 -4.37 -8.47
CA GLY A 120 -13.26 -5.68 -8.71
C GLY A 120 -11.72 -5.73 -8.72
N GLN A 121 -11.03 -4.64 -8.98
CA GLN A 121 -9.57 -4.63 -9.11
C GLN A 121 -8.82 -5.07 -7.84
N HIS A 122 -9.31 -4.66 -6.66
CA HIS A 122 -8.70 -5.08 -5.41
C HIS A 122 -8.92 -6.58 -5.14
N GLY A 123 -10.11 -7.08 -5.46
CA GLY A 123 -10.43 -8.51 -5.39
C GLY A 123 -9.52 -9.35 -6.30
N VAL A 124 -9.33 -8.93 -7.55
CA VAL A 124 -8.40 -9.59 -8.49
C VAL A 124 -6.98 -9.59 -7.93
N ALA A 125 -6.47 -8.44 -7.48
CA ALA A 125 -5.13 -8.34 -6.93
C ALA A 125 -4.91 -9.21 -5.68
N THR A 126 -5.94 -9.37 -4.85
CA THR A 126 -5.87 -10.20 -3.63
C THR A 126 -5.97 -11.70 -3.94
N ALA A 127 -6.68 -12.07 -5.02
CA ALA A 127 -6.84 -13.47 -5.44
C ALA A 127 -5.63 -14.01 -6.24
N THR A 128 -4.77 -13.12 -6.72
CA THR A 128 -3.57 -13.46 -7.51
C THR A 128 -2.39 -13.81 -6.62
#